data_e92b3653fb6d4c9286521f1a44cb0fe8
#
_entry.id   e92b3653fb6d4c9286521f1a44cb0fe8
#
_cell.length_a   1.000
_cell.length_b   1.000
_cell.length_c   1.000
_cell.angle_alpha   90.00
_cell.angle_beta   90.00
_cell.angle_gamma   90.00
#
_symmetry.space_group_name_H-M   'P 1'
#
loop_
_entity.id
_entity.type
_entity.pdbx_description
1 polymer ?
#
loop_
_entity_poly.entity_id
_entity_poly.type
_entity_poly.pdbx_seq_one_letter_code
_entity_poly.pdbx_strand_id
1 'polypeptide(L)'
;FEDDHFLVLNKPFGIASIPSAIHSNTLANFVKGYYVKQGYENQQVHIVTRLDKDTSGVLLFAKHGYAHARLDKQLQSKTIQKRYYALVKGSGKLDPVGEIIAPIARDEDSIITRKVAKGGKYAHTSYQVVQSFGDIHLVDIQLHTGRTHQIRVHFSHIGFPLLGDDLYGGSLEDGIE
;
A
#
# COMPACT_ATOMS: atom_id res chain seq x y z
N PHE A 1 -18.00 -0.03 5.76
CA PHE A 1 -18.72 -1.24 6.18
C PHE A 1 -18.30 -1.64 7.57
N GLU A 2 -19.22 -2.07 8.38
CA GLU A 2 -18.96 -2.59 9.73
C GLU A 2 -19.97 -3.70 10.08
N ASP A 3 -19.47 -4.72 10.78
CA ASP A 3 -20.27 -5.76 11.44
C ASP A 3 -19.66 -6.07 12.83
N ASP A 4 -20.04 -7.20 13.43
CA ASP A 4 -19.52 -7.60 14.75
C ASP A 4 -18.04 -8.00 14.74
N HIS A 5 -17.47 -8.30 13.58
CA HIS A 5 -16.14 -8.86 13.42
C HIS A 5 -15.15 -7.92 12.72
N PHE A 6 -15.63 -7.11 11.77
CA PHE A 6 -14.80 -6.33 10.88
C PHE A 6 -15.24 -4.87 10.80
N LEU A 7 -14.27 -4.00 10.61
CA LEU A 7 -14.47 -2.62 10.19
C LEU A 7 -13.63 -2.39 8.92
N VAL A 8 -14.29 -1.98 7.84
CA VAL A 8 -13.67 -1.67 6.55
C VAL A 8 -13.81 -0.19 6.29
N LEU A 9 -12.70 0.49 6.09
CA LEU A 9 -12.64 1.93 5.86
C LEU A 9 -12.01 2.25 4.50
N ASN A 10 -12.45 3.34 3.91
CA ASN A 10 -11.75 3.99 2.82
C ASN A 10 -10.77 5.01 3.43
N LYS A 11 -9.48 4.66 3.47
CA LYS A 11 -8.45 5.55 3.99
C LYS A 11 -8.23 6.72 3.04
N PRO A 12 -8.33 7.97 3.48
CA PRO A 12 -7.97 9.10 2.65
C PRO A 12 -6.44 9.19 2.45
N PHE A 13 -6.03 9.92 1.43
CA PHE A 13 -4.65 10.36 1.21
C PHE A 13 -4.12 11.16 2.42
N GLY A 14 -2.83 11.13 2.67
CA GLY A 14 -2.15 11.98 3.65
C GLY A 14 -2.24 11.49 5.10
N ILE A 15 -2.99 10.43 5.40
CA ILE A 15 -3.11 9.86 6.75
C ILE A 15 -2.35 8.54 6.86
N ALA A 16 -1.45 8.44 7.84
CA ALA A 16 -0.74 7.19 8.13
C ALA A 16 -1.69 6.14 8.73
N SER A 17 -1.49 4.87 8.39
CA SER A 17 -2.33 3.77 8.88
C SER A 17 -2.14 3.50 10.38
N ILE A 18 -0.90 3.55 10.86
CA ILE A 18 -0.52 3.24 12.26
C ILE A 18 0.43 4.30 12.83
N PRO A 19 0.46 4.47 14.17
CA PRO A 19 1.39 5.36 14.84
C PRO A 19 2.85 4.98 14.58
N SER A 20 3.70 6.01 14.53
CA SER A 20 5.15 5.89 14.43
C SER A 20 5.81 7.05 15.18
N ALA A 21 7.13 7.08 15.24
CA ALA A 21 7.85 8.18 15.88
C ALA A 21 7.54 9.57 15.26
N ILE A 22 7.13 9.61 14.00
CA ILE A 22 6.85 10.85 13.25
C ILE A 22 5.36 11.06 12.95
N HIS A 23 4.50 10.10 13.26
CA HIS A 23 3.06 10.17 13.01
C HIS A 23 2.29 9.77 14.26
N SER A 24 1.72 10.76 14.97
CA SER A 24 0.90 10.55 16.16
C SER A 24 -0.59 10.44 15.83
N ASN A 25 -1.07 11.19 14.82
CA ASN A 25 -2.47 11.18 14.37
C ASN A 25 -2.62 10.23 13.18
N THR A 26 -3.11 9.01 13.44
CA THR A 26 -3.19 7.95 12.44
C THR A 26 -4.58 7.37 12.35
N LEU A 27 -4.87 6.63 11.29
CA LEU A 27 -6.17 5.99 11.13
C LEU A 27 -6.49 5.04 12.30
N ALA A 28 -5.49 4.33 12.83
CA ALA A 28 -5.66 3.46 14.00
C ALA A 28 -6.09 4.24 15.25
N ASN A 29 -5.60 5.48 15.44
CA ASN A 29 -6.06 6.36 16.54
C ASN A 29 -7.52 6.79 16.35
N PHE A 30 -7.92 7.14 15.12
CA PHE A 30 -9.30 7.49 14.84
C PHE A 30 -10.24 6.31 15.05
N VAL A 31 -9.84 5.09 14.64
CA VAL A 31 -10.61 3.86 14.90
C VAL A 31 -10.75 3.60 16.40
N LYS A 32 -9.69 3.80 17.18
CA LYS A 32 -9.77 3.69 18.64
C LYS A 32 -10.74 4.70 19.24
N GLY A 33 -10.66 5.96 18.83
CA GLY A 33 -11.60 7.01 19.27
C GLY A 33 -13.04 6.66 18.89
N TYR A 34 -13.25 6.08 17.74
CA TYR A 34 -14.56 5.60 17.31
C TYR A 34 -15.07 4.47 18.23
N TYR A 35 -14.26 3.46 18.54
CA TYR A 35 -14.65 2.37 19.45
C TYR A 35 -15.03 2.88 20.84
N VAL A 36 -14.25 3.84 21.38
CA VAL A 36 -14.58 4.51 22.65
C VAL A 36 -15.93 5.22 22.58
N LYS A 37 -16.18 5.99 21.53
CA LYS A 37 -17.43 6.73 21.32
C LYS A 37 -18.64 5.81 21.19
N GLN A 38 -18.48 4.63 20.57
CA GLN A 38 -19.53 3.63 20.43
C GLN A 38 -19.77 2.81 21.72
N GLY A 39 -18.91 2.97 22.73
CA GLY A 39 -19.03 2.22 23.98
C GLY A 39 -18.68 0.74 23.85
N TYR A 40 -17.84 0.35 22.88
CA TYR A 40 -17.45 -1.04 22.72
C TYR A 40 -16.63 -1.51 23.93
N GLU A 41 -16.91 -2.70 24.44
CA GLU A 41 -16.17 -3.30 25.55
C GLU A 41 -14.72 -3.55 25.17
N ASN A 42 -14.48 -4.08 23.97
CA ASN A 42 -13.14 -4.25 23.43
C ASN A 42 -12.77 -3.04 22.57
N GLN A 43 -11.83 -2.25 23.05
CA GLN A 43 -11.32 -1.06 22.36
C GLN A 43 -9.96 -1.29 21.73
N GLN A 44 -9.46 -2.53 21.69
CA GLN A 44 -8.20 -2.86 21.05
C GLN A 44 -8.37 -2.80 19.53
N VAL A 45 -7.50 -2.02 18.88
CA VAL A 45 -7.50 -1.88 17.42
C VAL A 45 -6.59 -2.94 16.80
N HIS A 46 -7.18 -3.85 16.02
CA HIS A 46 -6.46 -4.88 15.29
C HIS A 46 -6.41 -4.53 13.81
N ILE A 47 -5.32 -3.91 13.37
CA ILE A 47 -5.13 -3.61 11.95
C ILE A 47 -4.72 -4.87 11.18
N VAL A 48 -5.44 -5.19 10.12
CA VAL A 48 -5.22 -6.39 9.30
C VAL A 48 -4.35 -6.08 8.09
N THR A 49 -4.64 -4.98 7.41
CA THR A 49 -3.89 -4.49 6.26
C THR A 49 -3.41 -3.07 6.50
N ARG A 50 -2.35 -2.67 5.81
CA ARG A 50 -1.82 -1.30 5.89
C ARG A 50 -1.65 -0.72 4.50
N LEU A 51 -1.87 0.58 4.41
CA LEU A 51 -1.53 1.41 3.26
C LEU A 51 -0.49 2.45 3.71
N ASP A 52 0.36 2.86 2.79
CA ASP A 52 1.28 3.96 3.02
C ASP A 52 0.49 5.26 3.29
N LYS A 53 1.13 6.26 3.88
CA LYS A 53 0.50 7.54 4.22
C LYS A 53 -0.22 8.16 3.02
N ASP A 54 0.45 8.17 1.89
CA ASP A 54 0.00 8.84 0.67
C ASP A 54 -0.70 7.89 -0.32
N THR A 55 -1.09 6.69 0.14
CA THR A 55 -1.96 5.77 -0.57
C THR A 55 -3.37 5.84 0.01
N SER A 56 -4.37 6.09 -0.81
CA SER A 56 -5.79 6.01 -0.46
C SER A 56 -6.35 4.63 -0.76
N GLY A 57 -7.50 4.29 -0.18
CA GLY A 57 -8.23 3.07 -0.50
C GLY A 57 -8.63 2.22 0.70
N VAL A 58 -9.04 1.00 0.40
CA VAL A 58 -9.67 0.08 1.37
C VAL A 58 -8.65 -0.42 2.41
N LEU A 59 -9.02 -0.29 3.68
CA LEU A 59 -8.24 -0.74 4.83
C LEU A 59 -9.14 -1.54 5.77
N LEU A 60 -8.64 -2.70 6.21
CA LEU A 60 -9.38 -3.67 6.99
C LEU A 60 -8.87 -3.72 8.44
N PHE A 61 -9.80 -3.58 9.36
CA PHE A 61 -9.60 -3.80 10.80
C PHE A 61 -10.43 -4.97 11.29
N ALA A 62 -9.88 -5.74 12.22
CA ALA A 62 -10.65 -6.71 12.99
C ALA A 62 -11.05 -6.09 14.34
N LYS A 63 -12.27 -6.35 14.78
CA LYS A 63 -12.82 -5.80 16.05
C LYS A 63 -12.39 -6.62 17.27
N HIS A 64 -11.89 -7.83 17.07
CA HIS A 64 -11.36 -8.69 18.15
C HIS A 64 -10.29 -9.67 17.66
N GLY A 65 -9.53 -10.24 18.58
CA GLY A 65 -8.36 -11.07 18.28
C GLY A 65 -8.66 -12.32 17.44
N TYR A 66 -9.82 -12.97 17.65
CA TYR A 66 -10.21 -14.14 16.84
C TYR A 66 -10.42 -13.78 15.36
N ALA A 67 -11.15 -12.69 15.08
CA ALA A 67 -11.32 -12.21 13.71
C ALA A 67 -9.97 -11.83 13.08
N HIS A 68 -9.08 -11.17 13.85
CA HIS A 68 -7.74 -10.85 13.39
C HIS A 68 -6.95 -12.10 12.99
N ALA A 69 -6.91 -13.11 13.85
CA ALA A 69 -6.20 -14.36 13.56
C ALA A 69 -6.75 -15.10 12.31
N ARG A 70 -8.07 -15.06 12.09
CA ARG A 70 -8.71 -15.65 10.91
C ARG A 70 -8.32 -14.93 9.62
N LEU A 71 -8.33 -13.59 9.65
CA LEU A 71 -7.94 -12.76 8.51
C LEU A 71 -6.44 -12.86 8.22
N ASP A 72 -5.59 -12.90 9.25
CA ASP A 72 -4.15 -13.10 9.10
C ASP A 72 -3.85 -14.45 8.39
N LYS A 73 -4.53 -15.52 8.77
CA LYS A 73 -4.44 -16.81 8.09
C LYS A 73 -4.84 -16.71 6.61
N GLN A 74 -5.88 -15.94 6.27
CA GLN A 74 -6.30 -15.72 4.88
C GLN A 74 -5.30 -14.86 4.10
N LEU A 75 -4.66 -13.88 4.74
CA LEU A 75 -3.56 -13.13 4.12
C LEU A 75 -2.34 -14.01 3.83
N GLN A 76 -1.98 -14.89 4.78
CA GLN A 76 -0.86 -15.82 4.62
C GLN A 76 -1.12 -16.85 3.53
N SER A 77 -2.34 -17.39 3.44
CA SER A 77 -2.76 -18.33 2.39
C SER A 77 -3.08 -17.64 1.06
N LYS A 78 -2.96 -16.30 0.98
CA LYS A 78 -3.24 -15.49 -0.21
C LYS A 78 -4.66 -15.60 -0.74
N THR A 79 -5.63 -15.99 0.10
CA THR A 79 -7.05 -15.98 -0.25
C THR A 79 -7.64 -14.57 -0.25
N ILE A 80 -7.06 -13.66 0.53
CA ILE A 80 -7.31 -12.23 0.40
C ILE A 80 -6.34 -11.64 -0.63
N GLN A 81 -6.89 -11.15 -1.72
CA GLN A 81 -6.11 -10.50 -2.79
C GLN A 81 -5.97 -9.00 -2.51
N LYS A 82 -4.76 -8.49 -2.73
CA LYS A 82 -4.46 -7.06 -2.62
C LYS A 82 -4.29 -6.49 -4.02
N ARG A 83 -5.28 -5.70 -4.45
CA ARG A 83 -5.28 -5.03 -5.76
C ARG A 83 -5.22 -3.52 -5.59
N TYR A 84 -4.50 -2.89 -6.49
CA TYR A 84 -4.27 -1.45 -6.50
C TYR A 84 -4.38 -0.91 -7.92
N TYR A 85 -4.72 0.35 -8.02
CA TYR A 85 -4.54 1.14 -9.25
C TYR A 85 -3.46 2.17 -9.01
N ALA A 86 -2.63 2.42 -10.02
CA ALA A 86 -1.64 3.48 -9.98
C ALA A 86 -1.51 4.12 -11.37
N LEU A 87 -1.17 5.40 -11.39
CA LEU A 87 -0.65 6.07 -12.57
C LEU A 87 0.86 5.99 -12.51
N VAL A 88 1.47 5.47 -13.56
CA VAL A 88 2.92 5.38 -13.72
C VAL A 88 3.34 6.12 -14.97
N LYS A 89 4.54 6.72 -14.95
CA LYS A 89 5.09 7.47 -16.08
C LYS A 89 6.53 7.03 -16.35
N GLY A 90 6.87 6.83 -17.60
CA GLY A 90 8.25 6.48 -17.97
C GLY A 90 8.50 6.60 -19.47
N SER A 91 9.78 6.70 -19.83
CA SER A 91 10.21 6.72 -21.22
C SER A 91 10.37 5.30 -21.72
N GLY A 92 9.72 4.96 -22.83
CA GLY A 92 9.82 3.66 -23.45
C GLY A 92 8.49 2.91 -23.49
N LYS A 93 8.55 1.59 -23.72
CA LYS A 93 7.37 0.74 -23.82
C LYS A 93 7.18 -0.02 -22.52
N LEU A 94 6.07 0.22 -21.83
CA LEU A 94 5.61 -0.64 -20.76
C LEU A 94 4.84 -1.82 -21.38
N ASP A 95 5.22 -3.05 -21.03
CA ASP A 95 4.50 -4.24 -21.50
C ASP A 95 3.05 -4.23 -20.99
N PRO A 96 2.07 -4.63 -21.81
CA PRO A 96 0.66 -4.60 -21.39
C PRO A 96 0.36 -5.43 -20.14
N VAL A 97 1.11 -6.49 -19.91
CA VAL A 97 1.05 -7.35 -18.72
C VAL A 97 2.47 -7.70 -18.32
N GLY A 98 2.76 -7.65 -17.04
CA GLY A 98 4.09 -7.97 -16.55
C GLY A 98 4.14 -8.40 -15.09
N GLU A 99 5.29 -8.97 -14.72
CA GLU A 99 5.62 -9.33 -13.35
C GLU A 99 6.96 -8.71 -12.96
N ILE A 100 7.02 -8.14 -11.76
CA ILE A 100 8.24 -7.60 -11.18
C ILE A 100 8.60 -8.46 -9.98
N ILE A 101 9.63 -9.28 -10.14
CA ILE A 101 10.18 -10.15 -9.09
C ILE A 101 11.57 -9.62 -8.75
N ALA A 102 11.64 -8.76 -7.75
CA ALA A 102 12.87 -8.10 -7.36
C ALA A 102 12.93 -7.93 -5.83
N PRO A 103 14.00 -8.39 -5.16
CA PRO A 103 14.08 -8.32 -3.71
C PRO A 103 14.25 -6.89 -3.23
N ILE A 104 13.50 -6.53 -2.16
CA ILE A 104 13.48 -5.18 -1.60
C ILE A 104 14.21 -5.15 -0.27
N ALA A 105 15.17 -4.24 -0.14
CA ALA A 105 15.91 -3.94 1.07
C ALA A 105 15.63 -2.52 1.58
N ARG A 106 16.05 -2.25 2.81
CA ARG A 106 16.14 -0.88 3.31
C ARG A 106 17.25 -0.16 2.55
N ASP A 107 17.05 1.09 2.24
CA ASP A 107 18.10 1.94 1.71
C ASP A 107 19.03 2.35 2.88
N GLU A 108 20.33 2.14 2.73
CA GLU A 108 21.31 2.45 3.78
C GLU A 108 21.47 3.96 3.97
N ASP A 109 21.27 4.71 2.87
CA ASP A 109 21.42 6.16 2.84
C ASP A 109 20.14 6.91 3.30
N SER A 110 19.06 6.18 3.63
CA SER A 110 17.78 6.76 4.01
C SER A 110 17.02 5.92 5.05
N ILE A 111 16.47 6.59 6.04
CA ILE A 111 15.60 5.95 7.04
C ILE A 111 14.20 5.62 6.49
N ILE A 112 13.80 6.24 5.39
CA ILE A 112 12.45 6.16 4.81
C ILE A 112 12.43 5.25 3.59
N THR A 113 13.39 5.41 2.67
CA THR A 113 13.35 4.77 1.35
C THR A 113 13.70 3.28 1.40
N ARG A 114 13.30 2.59 0.36
CA ARG A 114 13.62 1.19 0.07
C ARG A 114 14.21 1.12 -1.33
N LYS A 115 15.01 0.08 -1.60
CA LYS A 115 15.58 -0.14 -2.93
C LYS A 115 15.57 -1.62 -3.29
N VAL A 116 15.59 -1.90 -4.59
CA VAL A 116 15.88 -3.25 -5.07
C VAL A 116 17.36 -3.53 -4.83
N ALA A 117 17.66 -4.59 -4.08
CA ALA A 117 19.05 -4.97 -3.79
C ALA A 117 19.16 -6.48 -3.54
N LYS A 118 20.32 -7.05 -3.93
CA LYS A 118 20.70 -8.43 -3.57
C LYS A 118 20.72 -8.57 -2.04
N GLY A 119 20.09 -9.61 -1.50
CA GLY A 119 19.95 -9.79 -0.05
C GLY A 119 18.72 -9.12 0.55
N GLY A 120 17.93 -8.39 -0.23
CA GLY A 120 16.61 -7.88 0.16
C GLY A 120 15.59 -9.00 0.37
N LYS A 121 14.44 -8.65 0.96
CA LYS A 121 13.34 -9.60 1.13
C LYS A 121 12.65 -9.84 -0.20
N TYR A 122 12.37 -11.10 -0.52
CA TYR A 122 11.60 -11.47 -1.71
C TYR A 122 10.34 -10.61 -1.84
N ALA A 123 10.14 -10.05 -3.02
CA ALA A 123 8.97 -9.25 -3.35
C ALA A 123 8.51 -9.57 -4.78
N HIS A 124 7.19 -9.67 -4.95
CA HIS A 124 6.55 -10.05 -6.22
C HIS A 124 5.30 -9.21 -6.43
N THR A 125 5.25 -8.53 -7.55
CA THR A 125 4.16 -7.66 -8.02
C THR A 125 3.82 -8.08 -9.45
N SER A 126 2.55 -8.33 -9.76
CA SER A 126 2.08 -8.44 -11.15
C SER A 126 1.23 -7.22 -11.50
N TYR A 127 1.20 -6.86 -12.77
CA TYR A 127 0.42 -5.74 -13.25
C TYR A 127 -0.16 -5.98 -14.65
N GLN A 128 -1.22 -5.24 -14.93
CA GLN A 128 -1.80 -5.11 -16.27
C GLN A 128 -2.05 -3.63 -16.57
N VAL A 129 -1.63 -3.17 -17.75
CA VAL A 129 -1.96 -1.83 -18.24
C VAL A 129 -3.45 -1.80 -18.59
N VAL A 130 -4.20 -0.91 -17.93
CA VAL A 130 -5.63 -0.71 -18.17
C VAL A 130 -5.83 0.29 -19.29
N GLN A 131 -5.07 1.39 -19.27
CA GLN A 131 -5.15 2.47 -20.23
C GLN A 131 -3.83 3.24 -20.32
N SER A 132 -3.52 3.79 -21.49
CA SER A 132 -2.35 4.61 -21.72
C SER A 132 -2.73 5.99 -22.27
N PHE A 133 -2.03 7.00 -21.79
CA PHE A 133 -2.19 8.42 -22.16
C PHE A 133 -0.79 8.97 -22.48
N GLY A 134 -0.32 8.71 -23.69
CA GLY A 134 1.08 9.02 -24.04
C GLY A 134 2.06 8.15 -23.24
N ASP A 135 2.89 8.79 -22.44
CA ASP A 135 3.90 8.18 -21.56
C ASP A 135 3.38 7.88 -20.13
N ILE A 136 2.11 8.19 -19.87
CA ILE A 136 1.42 7.86 -18.61
C ILE A 136 0.53 6.63 -18.81
N HIS A 137 0.60 5.70 -17.87
CA HIS A 137 -0.18 4.47 -17.92
C HIS A 137 -0.95 4.27 -16.61
N LEU A 138 -2.26 4.01 -16.72
CA LEU A 138 -3.06 3.48 -15.61
C LEU A 138 -2.82 1.96 -15.55
N VAL A 139 -2.35 1.48 -14.43
CA VAL A 139 -2.06 0.06 -14.21
C VAL A 139 -2.91 -0.51 -13.08
N ASP A 140 -3.44 -1.72 -13.31
CA ASP A 140 -4.04 -2.58 -12.29
C ASP A 140 -2.95 -3.49 -11.75
N ILE A 141 -2.77 -3.52 -10.45
CA ILE A 141 -1.64 -4.14 -9.78
C ILE A 141 -2.13 -5.15 -8.76
N GLN A 142 -1.58 -6.36 -8.80
CA GLN A 142 -1.77 -7.38 -7.78
C GLN A 142 -0.49 -7.59 -6.98
N LEU A 143 -0.58 -7.47 -5.66
CA LEU A 143 0.53 -7.75 -4.75
C LEU A 143 0.50 -9.20 -4.26
N HIS A 144 1.52 -9.97 -4.61
CA HIS A 144 1.75 -11.33 -4.11
C HIS A 144 2.53 -11.34 -2.79
N THR A 145 3.21 -10.24 -2.47
CA THR A 145 3.89 -9.95 -1.20
C THR A 145 3.51 -8.54 -0.73
N GLY A 146 3.89 -8.16 0.50
CA GLY A 146 3.56 -6.85 1.07
C GLY A 146 4.77 -6.21 1.74
N ARG A 147 5.77 -5.81 0.94
CA ARG A 147 6.93 -5.06 1.47
C ARG A 147 6.61 -3.57 1.51
N THR A 148 7.24 -2.86 2.42
CA THR A 148 7.11 -1.40 2.52
C THR A 148 7.46 -0.77 1.18
N HIS A 149 6.62 0.15 0.70
CA HIS A 149 6.77 0.85 -0.57
C HIS A 149 6.89 -0.07 -1.81
N GLN A 150 6.41 -1.31 -1.75
CA GLN A 150 6.71 -2.32 -2.77
C GLN A 150 6.33 -1.88 -4.19
N ILE A 151 5.11 -1.35 -4.40
CA ILE A 151 4.67 -0.88 -5.72
C ILE A 151 5.58 0.25 -6.20
N ARG A 152 5.83 1.22 -5.35
CA ARG A 152 6.65 2.41 -5.63
C ARG A 152 8.07 2.02 -6.05
N VAL A 153 8.71 1.16 -5.27
CA VAL A 153 10.07 0.65 -5.54
C VAL A 153 10.13 -0.17 -6.82
N HIS A 154 9.18 -1.08 -7.02
CA HIS A 154 9.15 -1.95 -8.18
C HIS A 154 8.97 -1.18 -9.48
N PHE A 155 8.01 -0.26 -9.53
CA PHE A 155 7.76 0.53 -10.73
C PHE A 155 8.89 1.53 -11.01
N SER A 156 9.48 2.15 -10.00
CA SER A 156 10.69 2.95 -10.16
C SER A 156 11.87 2.12 -10.69
N HIS A 157 12.04 0.88 -10.20
CA HIS A 157 13.10 -0.02 -10.64
C HIS A 157 13.01 -0.39 -12.12
N ILE A 158 11.81 -0.53 -12.67
CA ILE A 158 11.62 -0.82 -14.11
C ILE A 158 11.54 0.44 -14.99
N GLY A 159 11.81 1.64 -14.42
CA GLY A 159 11.84 2.90 -15.14
C GLY A 159 10.46 3.55 -15.36
N PHE A 160 9.43 3.11 -14.64
CA PHE A 160 8.08 3.66 -14.68
C PHE A 160 7.60 4.06 -13.27
N PRO A 161 8.26 5.05 -12.59
CA PRO A 161 7.84 5.47 -11.26
C PRO A 161 6.37 5.94 -11.24
N LEU A 162 5.75 5.87 -10.06
CA LEU A 162 4.39 6.38 -9.86
C LEU A 162 4.38 7.89 -10.06
N LEU A 163 3.39 8.37 -10.78
CA LEU A 163 3.20 9.80 -11.02
C LEU A 163 3.01 10.54 -9.67
N GLY A 164 3.78 11.60 -9.44
CA GLY A 164 3.75 12.37 -8.20
C GLY A 164 4.51 11.73 -7.01
N ASP A 165 5.28 10.68 -7.24
CA ASP A 165 6.08 10.04 -6.18
C ASP A 165 7.49 10.62 -6.10
N ASP A 166 7.65 11.73 -5.42
CA ASP A 166 8.93 12.45 -5.27
C ASP A 166 10.04 11.61 -4.64
N LEU A 167 9.70 10.60 -3.83
CA LEU A 167 10.70 9.74 -3.18
C LEU A 167 11.35 8.74 -4.13
N TYR A 168 10.65 8.37 -5.22
CA TYR A 168 11.08 7.33 -6.14
C TYR A 168 11.15 7.80 -7.60
N GLY A 169 11.22 9.13 -7.80
CA GLY A 169 11.52 9.74 -9.10
C GLY A 169 10.30 10.03 -9.98
N GLY A 170 9.10 9.99 -9.41
CA GLY A 170 7.85 10.29 -10.09
C GLY A 170 7.38 11.72 -9.86
N SER A 171 8.06 12.72 -10.41
CA SER A 171 7.60 14.12 -10.31
C SER A 171 6.25 14.34 -11.02
N LEU A 172 5.42 15.25 -10.48
CA LEU A 172 4.35 15.89 -11.23
C LEU A 172 5.00 16.91 -12.15
N GLU A 173 4.75 16.82 -13.45
CA GLU A 173 5.10 17.91 -14.37
C GLU A 173 4.10 19.04 -14.25
N ASP A 174 4.59 20.27 -14.43
CA ASP A 174 3.75 21.48 -14.47
C ASP A 174 2.60 21.29 -15.50
N GLY A 175 1.36 21.35 -15.03
CA GLY A 175 0.16 21.26 -15.86
C GLY A 175 -0.76 20.06 -15.65
N ILE A 176 -0.46 19.16 -14.70
CA ILE A 176 -1.41 18.16 -14.22
C ILE A 176 -1.92 18.64 -12.83
N GLU A 177 -3.05 19.35 -12.82
CA GLU A 177 -3.80 19.68 -11.61
C GLU A 177 -4.83 18.59 -11.27
#